data_5461f9b929930221d292eeb4bc51468e
#
_entry.id   5461f9b929930221d292eeb4bc51468e
#
_cell.length_a   1.000
_cell.length_b   1.000
_cell.length_c   1.000
_cell.angle_alpha   90.00
_cell.angle_beta   90.00
_cell.angle_gamma   90.00
#
_symmetry.space_group_name_H-M   'P 1'
#
loop_
_entity.id
_entity.type
_entity.pdbx_description
1 polymer ?
#
loop_
_entity_poly.entity_id
_entity_poly.type
_entity_poly.pdbx_seq_one_letter_code
_entity_poly.pdbx_strand_id
1 'polypeptide(L)'
;PEVTSVRSYTDVVKRLNQNFNNDNESFYKIPSSELEAAQYLFLYELSLGYGLDLTDQINVDKSALRVTTNVANATTKEFLNLDKRIQEWFAENAPELMTKSTGPSQVFSQISSRDVPAMLKGTGLALIGISFIILLVIRNVKYGLMSLIPNLLPAAMAFGLWGYYTGAVTLAVSIV
;
A
#
# COMPACT_ATOMS: atom_id res chain seq x y z
N PRO A 1 -1.41 -9.94 6.92
CA PRO A 1 -0.30 -9.77 5.97
C PRO A 1 1.01 -10.16 6.64
N GLU A 2 1.86 -10.87 5.92
CA GLU A 2 3.17 -11.26 6.42
C GLU A 2 4.17 -10.15 6.05
N VAL A 3 4.76 -9.53 7.07
CA VAL A 3 5.87 -8.60 6.90
C VAL A 3 7.15 -9.43 6.71
N THR A 4 7.71 -9.40 5.51
CA THR A 4 8.88 -10.20 5.15
C THR A 4 10.20 -9.54 5.55
N SER A 5 10.28 -8.22 5.47
CA SER A 5 11.44 -7.47 5.92
C SER A 5 11.09 -6.02 6.23
N VAL A 6 11.81 -5.46 7.19
CA VAL A 6 11.82 -4.02 7.46
C VAL A 6 13.27 -3.58 7.33
N ARG A 7 13.50 -2.50 6.59
CA ARG A 7 14.83 -1.95 6.33
C ARG A 7 14.83 -0.46 6.63
N SER A 8 15.88 -0.01 7.27
CA SER A 8 16.09 1.40 7.54
C SER A 8 17.57 1.75 7.52
N TYR A 9 17.89 3.02 7.51
CA TYR A 9 19.25 3.49 7.64
C TYR A 9 19.94 2.98 8.91
N THR A 10 19.19 2.71 9.99
CA THR A 10 19.75 2.16 11.23
C THR A 10 20.42 0.78 11.03
N ASP A 11 19.98 0.01 10.04
CA ASP A 11 20.58 -1.29 9.72
C ASP A 11 21.97 -1.10 9.09
N VAL A 12 22.15 -0.05 8.29
CA VAL A 12 23.45 0.34 7.75
C VAL A 12 24.40 0.72 8.88
N VAL A 13 23.95 1.56 9.82
CA VAL A 13 24.76 2.00 10.97
C VAL A 13 25.18 0.82 11.85
N LYS A 14 24.27 -0.14 12.13
CA LYS A 14 24.59 -1.35 12.88
C LYS A 14 25.65 -2.19 12.16
N ARG A 15 25.53 -2.32 10.85
CA ARG A 15 26.47 -3.09 10.05
C ARG A 15 27.84 -2.42 10.01
N LEU A 16 27.90 -1.10 9.88
CA LEU A 16 29.14 -0.35 9.95
C LEU A 16 29.82 -0.51 11.32
N ASN A 17 29.07 -0.40 12.41
CA ASN A 17 29.60 -0.62 13.75
C ASN A 17 30.20 -2.02 13.89
N GLN A 18 29.54 -3.05 13.39
CA GLN A 18 30.09 -4.41 13.36
C GLN A 18 31.36 -4.49 12.54
N ASN A 19 31.38 -3.96 11.31
CA ASN A 19 32.52 -4.01 10.41
C ASN A 19 33.76 -3.32 10.99
N PHE A 20 33.59 -2.14 11.59
CA PHE A 20 34.68 -1.41 12.24
C PHE A 20 35.19 -2.09 13.51
N ASN A 21 34.42 -3.03 14.07
CA ASN A 21 34.83 -3.85 15.21
C ASN A 21 35.19 -5.30 14.81
N ASN A 22 35.93 -5.48 13.71
CA ASN A 22 36.41 -6.75 13.19
C ASN A 22 35.31 -7.78 12.90
N ASP A 23 34.18 -7.36 12.39
CA ASP A 23 33.00 -8.18 12.08
C ASP A 23 32.44 -8.96 13.29
N ASN A 24 32.71 -8.49 14.50
CA ASN A 24 32.19 -9.12 15.70
C ASN A 24 30.69 -8.89 15.86
N GLU A 25 29.89 -9.95 15.91
CA GLU A 25 28.44 -9.93 16.02
C GLU A 25 27.88 -9.15 17.22
N SER A 26 28.68 -9.09 18.34
CA SER A 26 28.28 -8.33 19.52
C SER A 26 28.16 -6.82 19.27
N PHE A 27 28.77 -6.33 18.19
CA PHE A 27 28.71 -4.94 17.72
C PHE A 27 27.66 -4.68 16.66
N TYR A 28 26.82 -5.67 16.30
CA TYR A 28 25.64 -5.42 15.44
C TYR A 28 24.55 -4.67 16.22
N LYS A 29 24.83 -3.45 16.59
CA LYS A 29 23.98 -2.52 17.35
C LYS A 29 24.30 -1.09 16.99
N ILE A 30 23.41 -0.17 17.34
CA ILE A 30 23.67 1.26 17.17
C ILE A 30 24.81 1.65 18.09
N PRO A 31 25.83 2.43 17.61
CA PRO A 31 26.90 2.94 18.43
C PRO A 31 26.36 3.73 19.63
N SER A 32 27.09 3.68 20.74
CA SER A 32 26.71 4.39 21.97
C SER A 32 26.95 5.92 21.90
N SER A 33 27.77 6.35 20.95
CA SER A 33 28.15 7.75 20.75
C SER A 33 27.59 8.25 19.42
N GLU A 34 26.92 9.43 19.46
CA GLU A 34 26.47 10.11 18.24
C GLU A 34 27.63 10.48 17.32
N LEU A 35 28.78 10.87 17.92
CA LEU A 35 29.99 11.21 17.17
C LEU A 35 30.53 9.99 16.40
N GLU A 36 30.51 8.82 17.01
CA GLU A 36 30.94 7.57 16.40
C GLU A 36 30.02 7.20 15.22
N ALA A 37 28.70 7.29 15.42
CA ALA A 37 27.73 7.07 14.35
C ALA A 37 27.91 8.06 13.17
N ALA A 38 28.19 9.32 13.47
CA ALA A 38 28.45 10.35 12.45
C ALA A 38 29.76 10.08 11.68
N GLN A 39 30.82 9.61 12.36
CA GLN A 39 32.08 9.22 11.71
C GLN A 39 31.89 8.01 10.80
N TYR A 40 31.13 7.00 11.23
CA TYR A 40 30.84 5.82 10.41
C TYR A 40 30.05 6.21 9.17
N LEU A 41 29.05 7.09 9.30
CA LEU A 41 28.31 7.61 8.17
C LEU A 41 29.24 8.34 7.18
N PHE A 42 30.06 9.24 7.67
CA PHE A 42 30.99 9.99 6.83
C PHE A 42 31.96 9.08 6.08
N LEU A 43 32.56 8.09 6.75
CA LEU A 43 33.44 7.13 6.11
C LEU A 43 32.69 6.26 5.08
N TYR A 44 31.46 5.91 5.36
CA TYR A 44 30.63 5.17 4.43
C TYR A 44 30.30 6.00 3.19
N GLU A 45 29.86 7.25 3.36
CA GLU A 45 29.62 8.19 2.25
C GLU A 45 30.86 8.36 1.36
N LEU A 46 32.04 8.47 1.95
CA LEU A 46 33.32 8.54 1.20
C LEU A 46 33.66 7.23 0.45
N SER A 47 33.19 6.09 0.94
CA SER A 47 33.45 4.79 0.32
C SER A 47 32.51 4.47 -0.83
N LEU A 48 31.40 5.20 -0.96
CA LEU A 48 30.44 5.00 -2.04
C LEU A 48 31.04 5.42 -3.38
N GLY A 49 30.78 4.62 -4.41
CA GLY A 49 31.21 4.93 -5.78
C GLY A 49 30.47 6.15 -6.33
N TYR A 50 31.04 6.75 -7.39
CA TYR A 50 30.43 7.89 -8.06
C TYR A 50 28.98 7.59 -8.49
N GLY A 51 28.06 8.48 -8.11
CA GLY A 51 26.63 8.36 -8.41
C GLY A 51 25.83 7.48 -7.44
N LEU A 52 26.50 6.90 -6.42
CA LEU A 52 25.85 6.25 -5.30
C LEU A 52 25.82 7.20 -4.11
N ASP A 53 24.64 7.41 -3.56
CA ASP A 53 24.45 8.23 -2.37
C ASP A 53 23.39 7.59 -1.45
N LEU A 54 23.13 8.19 -0.30
CA LEU A 54 22.16 7.73 0.67
C LEU A 54 20.84 8.50 0.62
N THR A 55 20.61 9.30 -0.42
CA THR A 55 19.42 10.17 -0.54
C THR A 55 18.12 9.39 -0.70
N ASP A 56 18.20 8.11 -1.04
CA ASP A 56 17.08 7.18 -1.01
C ASP A 56 16.69 6.69 0.38
N GLN A 57 17.57 6.83 1.38
CA GLN A 57 17.37 6.35 2.76
C GLN A 57 17.31 7.47 3.80
N ILE A 58 18.04 8.55 3.58
CA ILE A 58 18.12 9.70 4.46
C ILE A 58 18.06 10.99 3.63
N ASN A 59 17.33 12.01 4.09
CA ASN A 59 17.30 13.28 3.38
C ASN A 59 18.64 14.05 3.50
N VAL A 60 18.83 15.03 2.63
CA VAL A 60 20.08 15.83 2.56
C VAL A 60 20.41 16.49 3.90
N ASP A 61 19.40 16.99 4.60
CA ASP A 61 19.55 17.65 5.90
C ASP A 61 19.74 16.67 7.07
N LYS A 62 19.70 15.35 6.79
CA LYS A 62 19.82 14.28 7.79
C LYS A 62 18.80 14.35 8.94
N SER A 63 17.69 15.01 8.69
CA SER A 63 16.58 15.18 9.66
C SER A 63 15.47 14.16 9.54
N ALA A 64 15.44 13.39 8.45
CA ALA A 64 14.43 12.35 8.20
C ALA A 64 15.06 11.12 7.55
N LEU A 65 14.55 9.95 7.91
CA LEU A 65 14.99 8.68 7.35
C LEU A 65 13.81 7.89 6.79
N ARG A 66 14.09 7.07 5.77
CA ARG A 66 13.12 6.16 5.18
C ARG A 66 13.16 4.82 5.90
N VAL A 67 11.98 4.37 6.33
CA VAL A 67 11.77 2.98 6.74
C VAL A 67 10.99 2.28 5.64
N THR A 68 11.56 1.23 5.06
CA THR A 68 10.94 0.45 3.98
C THR A 68 10.48 -0.89 4.53
N THR A 69 9.18 -1.15 4.42
CA THR A 69 8.57 -2.41 4.84
C THR A 69 8.12 -3.19 3.61
N ASN A 70 8.60 -4.42 3.47
CA ASN A 70 8.14 -5.34 2.44
C ASN A 70 7.07 -6.27 3.02
N VAL A 71 5.95 -6.34 2.34
CA VAL A 71 4.80 -7.15 2.75
C VAL A 71 4.48 -8.15 1.63
N ALA A 72 4.44 -9.43 1.96
CA ALA A 72 4.11 -10.49 1.02
C ALA A 72 2.61 -10.81 1.05
N ASN A 73 2.06 -11.12 -0.13
CA ASN A 73 0.72 -11.70 -0.33
C ASN A 73 -0.41 -10.99 0.46
N ALA A 74 -0.33 -9.67 0.62
CA ALA A 74 -1.34 -8.90 1.31
C ALA A 74 -2.48 -8.49 0.37
N THR A 75 -3.70 -8.74 0.78
CA THR A 75 -4.88 -8.14 0.15
C THR A 75 -4.93 -6.64 0.46
N THR A 76 -5.66 -5.88 -0.36
CA THR A 76 -5.88 -4.44 -0.15
C THR A 76 -6.37 -4.13 1.28
N LYS A 77 -7.30 -4.93 1.80
CA LYS A 77 -7.87 -4.74 3.14
C LYS A 77 -6.83 -4.98 4.24
N GLU A 78 -6.04 -6.03 4.11
CA GLU A 78 -4.98 -6.36 5.07
C GLU A 78 -3.88 -5.30 5.07
N PHE A 79 -3.51 -4.80 3.87
CA PHE A 79 -2.52 -3.76 3.73
C PHE A 79 -2.97 -2.46 4.41
N LEU A 80 -4.22 -2.03 4.19
CA LEU A 80 -4.79 -0.84 4.84
C LEU A 80 -4.93 -1.01 6.36
N ASN A 81 -5.25 -2.21 6.84
CA ASN A 81 -5.28 -2.50 8.27
C ASN A 81 -3.88 -2.45 8.90
N LEU A 82 -2.85 -2.93 8.18
CA LEU A 82 -1.46 -2.82 8.63
C LEU A 82 -1.04 -1.34 8.74
N ASP A 83 -1.32 -0.56 7.70
CA ASP A 83 -1.04 0.89 7.70
C ASP A 83 -1.70 1.59 8.88
N LYS A 84 -2.99 1.31 9.13
CA LYS A 84 -3.72 1.87 10.26
C LYS A 84 -3.08 1.51 11.61
N ARG A 85 -2.69 0.25 11.81
CA ARG A 85 -2.00 -0.18 13.03
C ARG A 85 -0.66 0.50 13.22
N ILE A 86 0.10 0.71 12.15
CA ILE A 86 1.37 1.46 12.19
C ILE A 86 1.10 2.91 12.62
N GLN A 87 0.10 3.57 12.05
CA GLN A 87 -0.26 4.94 12.40
C GLN A 87 -0.72 5.06 13.87
N GLU A 88 -1.54 4.12 14.34
CA GLU A 88 -1.98 4.06 15.74
C GLU A 88 -0.80 3.87 16.69
N TRP A 89 0.14 2.98 16.35
CA TRP A 89 1.33 2.76 17.16
C TRP A 89 2.21 4.02 17.25
N PHE A 90 2.44 4.71 16.14
CA PHE A 90 3.19 5.97 16.15
C PHE A 90 2.48 7.06 16.97
N ALA A 91 1.15 7.17 16.84
CA ALA A 91 0.39 8.15 17.60
C ALA A 91 0.49 7.93 19.13
N GLU A 92 0.61 6.68 19.57
CA GLU A 92 0.71 6.32 20.99
C GLU A 92 2.14 6.38 21.54
N ASN A 93 3.15 5.98 20.73
CA ASN A 93 4.52 5.75 21.23
C ASN A 93 5.53 6.79 20.76
N ALA A 94 5.32 7.42 19.61
CA ALA A 94 6.25 8.39 19.03
C ALA A 94 5.51 9.41 18.14
N PRO A 95 4.62 10.24 18.70
CA PRO A 95 3.79 11.17 17.94
C PRO A 95 4.61 12.20 17.14
N GLU A 96 5.80 12.55 17.60
CA GLU A 96 6.73 13.45 16.91
C GLU A 96 7.32 12.85 15.62
N LEU A 97 7.34 11.53 15.49
CA LEU A 97 7.80 10.80 14.30
C LEU A 97 6.66 10.37 13.38
N MET A 98 5.42 10.78 13.70
CA MET A 98 4.25 10.36 12.94
C MET A 98 4.32 10.88 11.51
N THR A 99 4.27 9.94 10.57
CA THR A 99 4.27 10.23 9.12
C THR A 99 3.29 9.31 8.41
N LYS A 100 2.88 9.69 7.20
CA LYS A 100 2.00 8.85 6.38
C LYS A 100 2.82 7.85 5.58
N SER A 101 2.35 6.61 5.56
CA SER A 101 2.91 5.59 4.67
C SER A 101 2.76 6.01 3.21
N THR A 102 3.78 5.77 2.42
CA THR A 102 3.81 6.11 0.99
C THR A 102 4.34 4.92 0.18
N GLY A 103 4.12 4.95 -1.10
CA GLY A 103 4.61 3.94 -2.03
C GLY A 103 3.51 3.42 -2.96
N PRO A 104 3.88 2.71 -4.04
CA PRO A 104 2.91 2.23 -5.03
C PRO A 104 1.81 1.36 -4.42
N SER A 105 2.15 0.42 -3.55
CA SER A 105 1.17 -0.46 -2.89
C SER A 105 0.16 0.31 -2.05
N GLN A 106 0.60 1.37 -1.36
CA GLN A 106 -0.29 2.23 -0.57
C GLN A 106 -1.27 2.99 -1.47
N VAL A 107 -0.75 3.59 -2.55
CA VAL A 107 -1.58 4.34 -3.52
C VAL A 107 -2.62 3.42 -4.15
N PHE A 108 -2.20 2.24 -4.67
CA PHE A 108 -3.12 1.27 -5.27
C PHE A 108 -4.15 0.74 -4.28
N SER A 109 -3.76 0.52 -3.04
CA SER A 109 -4.68 0.04 -2.01
C SER A 109 -5.74 1.09 -1.65
N GLN A 110 -5.36 2.36 -1.56
CA GLN A 110 -6.28 3.46 -1.32
C GLN A 110 -7.24 3.67 -2.50
N ILE A 111 -6.72 3.67 -3.74
CA ILE A 111 -7.54 3.75 -4.95
C ILE A 111 -8.54 2.60 -4.98
N SER A 112 -8.07 1.36 -4.84
CA SER A 112 -8.94 0.18 -4.87
C SER A 112 -10.04 0.22 -3.81
N SER A 113 -9.71 0.62 -2.58
CA SER A 113 -10.69 0.67 -1.49
C SER A 113 -11.76 1.75 -1.67
N ARG A 114 -11.44 2.82 -2.39
CA ARG A 114 -12.33 3.95 -2.65
C ARG A 114 -13.11 3.79 -3.97
N ASP A 115 -12.38 3.47 -5.02
CA ASP A 115 -12.93 3.55 -6.38
C ASP A 115 -13.75 2.31 -6.75
N VAL A 116 -13.35 1.10 -6.32
CA VAL A 116 -14.15 -0.11 -6.59
C VAL A 116 -15.59 -0.01 -6.08
N PRO A 117 -15.85 0.37 -4.81
CA PRO A 117 -17.22 0.57 -4.34
C PRO A 117 -17.97 1.70 -5.07
N ALA A 118 -17.27 2.78 -5.44
CA ALA A 118 -17.88 3.89 -6.19
C ALA A 118 -18.29 3.47 -7.60
N MET A 119 -17.43 2.72 -8.30
CA MET A 119 -17.72 2.18 -9.62
C MET A 119 -18.90 1.19 -9.59
N LEU A 120 -18.91 0.26 -8.63
CA LEU A 120 -20.03 -0.69 -8.48
C LEU A 120 -21.36 0.03 -8.22
N LYS A 121 -21.37 1.06 -7.36
CA LYS A 121 -22.55 1.89 -7.12
C LYS A 121 -22.98 2.65 -8.37
N GLY A 122 -22.02 3.23 -9.11
CA GLY A 122 -22.28 3.95 -10.36
C GLY A 122 -22.89 3.04 -11.42
N THR A 123 -22.32 1.84 -11.60
CA THR A 123 -22.86 0.83 -12.51
C THR A 123 -24.28 0.40 -12.12
N GLY A 124 -24.51 0.14 -10.84
CA GLY A 124 -25.85 -0.19 -10.34
C GLY A 124 -26.88 0.91 -10.61
N LEU A 125 -26.52 2.17 -10.36
CA LEU A 125 -27.38 3.31 -10.65
C LEU A 125 -27.65 3.46 -12.17
N ALA A 126 -26.64 3.26 -13.01
CA ALA A 126 -26.79 3.30 -14.46
C ALA A 126 -27.75 2.22 -14.96
N LEU A 127 -27.63 0.99 -14.48
CA LEU A 127 -28.54 -0.11 -14.82
C LEU A 127 -29.99 0.19 -14.41
N ILE A 128 -30.20 0.74 -13.22
CA ILE A 128 -31.52 1.16 -12.75
C ILE A 128 -32.08 2.30 -13.66
N GLY A 129 -31.23 3.28 -13.98
CA GLY A 129 -31.62 4.38 -14.86
C GLY A 129 -32.03 3.92 -16.26
N ILE A 130 -31.24 3.04 -16.88
CA ILE A 130 -31.55 2.45 -18.17
C ILE A 130 -32.90 1.70 -18.13
N SER A 131 -33.09 0.88 -17.12
CA SER A 131 -34.33 0.11 -16.94
C SER A 131 -35.52 1.00 -16.70
N PHE A 132 -35.35 2.10 -15.97
CA PHE A 132 -36.40 3.09 -15.77
C PHE A 132 -36.80 3.79 -17.07
N ILE A 133 -35.82 4.18 -17.91
CA ILE A 133 -36.08 4.76 -19.22
C ILE A 133 -36.86 3.77 -20.11
N ILE A 134 -36.46 2.50 -20.16
CA ILE A 134 -37.14 1.45 -20.92
C ILE A 134 -38.59 1.28 -20.43
N LEU A 135 -38.81 1.31 -19.13
CA LEU A 135 -40.13 1.21 -18.53
C LEU A 135 -41.04 2.39 -18.97
N LEU A 136 -40.52 3.62 -19.01
CA LEU A 136 -41.26 4.80 -19.47
C LEU A 136 -41.61 4.71 -20.95
N VAL A 137 -40.67 4.22 -21.78
CA VAL A 137 -40.89 4.11 -23.24
C VAL A 137 -41.92 3.02 -23.57
N ILE A 138 -41.81 1.85 -22.95
CA ILE A 138 -42.70 0.71 -23.21
C ILE A 138 -44.06 0.90 -22.51
N ARG A 139 -44.13 1.75 -21.49
CA ARG A 139 -45.37 2.00 -20.69
C ARG A 139 -45.99 0.73 -20.11
N ASN A 140 -45.22 -0.33 -19.95
CA ASN A 140 -45.68 -1.60 -19.42
C ASN A 140 -44.66 -2.15 -18.41
N VAL A 141 -45.07 -2.17 -17.15
CA VAL A 141 -44.20 -2.57 -16.02
C VAL A 141 -43.64 -3.98 -16.18
N LYS A 142 -44.39 -4.92 -16.72
CA LYS A 142 -43.99 -6.30 -16.93
C LYS A 142 -42.78 -6.39 -17.89
N TYR A 143 -42.85 -5.70 -19.03
CA TYR A 143 -41.77 -5.68 -20.01
C TYR A 143 -40.59 -4.82 -19.55
N GLY A 144 -40.82 -3.75 -18.82
CA GLY A 144 -39.76 -2.95 -18.18
C GLY A 144 -38.96 -3.76 -17.18
N LEU A 145 -39.63 -4.57 -16.33
CA LEU A 145 -38.92 -5.48 -15.40
C LEU A 145 -38.17 -6.61 -16.13
N MET A 146 -38.75 -7.15 -17.18
CA MET A 146 -38.08 -8.19 -18.00
C MET A 146 -36.81 -7.66 -18.69
N SER A 147 -36.73 -6.35 -18.99
CA SER A 147 -35.52 -5.73 -19.58
C SER A 147 -34.32 -5.66 -18.62
N LEU A 148 -34.56 -5.75 -17.33
CA LEU A 148 -33.51 -5.84 -16.32
C LEU A 148 -32.66 -7.12 -16.44
N ILE A 149 -33.31 -8.24 -16.82
CA ILE A 149 -32.66 -9.55 -16.87
C ILE A 149 -31.47 -9.55 -17.84
N PRO A 150 -31.61 -9.18 -19.13
CA PRO A 150 -30.50 -9.18 -20.08
C PRO A 150 -29.40 -8.16 -19.73
N ASN A 151 -29.74 -7.11 -18.99
CA ASN A 151 -28.76 -6.11 -18.56
C ASN A 151 -28.00 -6.53 -17.29
N LEU A 152 -28.69 -7.14 -16.32
CA LEU A 152 -28.08 -7.60 -15.07
C LEU A 152 -27.34 -8.92 -15.22
N LEU A 153 -27.82 -9.84 -16.06
CA LEU A 153 -27.30 -11.19 -16.16
C LEU A 153 -25.81 -11.23 -16.56
N PRO A 154 -25.33 -10.49 -17.58
CA PRO A 154 -23.92 -10.47 -17.93
C PRO A 154 -23.03 -9.94 -16.79
N ALA A 155 -23.45 -8.83 -16.13
CA ALA A 155 -22.75 -8.27 -15.01
C ALA A 155 -22.69 -9.23 -13.80
N ALA A 156 -23.83 -9.84 -13.47
CA ALA A 156 -23.92 -10.83 -12.40
C ALA A 156 -23.07 -12.07 -12.68
N MET A 157 -23.04 -12.54 -13.92
CA MET A 157 -22.18 -13.66 -14.33
C MET A 157 -20.72 -13.27 -14.26
N ALA A 158 -20.31 -12.12 -14.78
CA ALA A 158 -18.92 -11.66 -14.75
C ALA A 158 -18.40 -11.50 -13.31
N PHE A 159 -19.10 -10.72 -12.49
CA PHE A 159 -18.71 -10.51 -11.09
C PHE A 159 -18.89 -11.76 -10.23
N GLY A 160 -19.93 -12.54 -10.45
CA GLY A 160 -20.21 -13.76 -9.70
C GLY A 160 -19.19 -14.85 -9.95
N LEU A 161 -18.90 -15.14 -11.22
CA LEU A 161 -17.88 -16.14 -11.60
C LEU A 161 -16.49 -15.70 -11.15
N TRP A 162 -16.12 -14.44 -11.39
CA TRP A 162 -14.83 -13.94 -10.96
C TRP A 162 -14.67 -13.96 -9.44
N GLY A 163 -15.67 -13.48 -8.70
CA GLY A 163 -15.68 -13.54 -7.24
C GLY A 163 -15.61 -14.94 -6.67
N TYR A 164 -16.25 -15.92 -7.36
CA TYR A 164 -16.18 -17.33 -6.98
C TYR A 164 -14.76 -17.90 -7.14
N TYR A 165 -14.07 -17.58 -8.25
CA TYR A 165 -12.71 -18.07 -8.52
C TYR A 165 -11.62 -17.37 -7.71
N THR A 166 -11.73 -16.07 -7.49
CA THR A 166 -10.64 -15.27 -6.90
C THR A 166 -10.91 -14.85 -5.46
N GLY A 167 -12.13 -14.99 -4.98
CA GLY A 167 -12.55 -14.55 -3.64
C GLY A 167 -12.61 -13.03 -3.46
N ALA A 168 -12.28 -12.25 -4.51
CA ALA A 168 -12.25 -10.79 -4.44
C ALA A 168 -12.59 -10.14 -5.80
N VAL A 169 -13.28 -9.01 -5.77
CA VAL A 169 -13.48 -8.16 -6.95
C VAL A 169 -12.35 -7.12 -6.95
N THR A 170 -11.45 -7.24 -7.92
CA THR A 170 -10.33 -6.30 -8.08
C THR A 170 -10.71 -5.11 -8.95
N LEU A 171 -9.90 -4.05 -8.91
CA LEU A 171 -10.08 -2.85 -9.72
C LEU A 171 -10.15 -3.17 -11.22
N ALA A 172 -9.32 -4.11 -11.70
CA ALA A 172 -9.30 -4.53 -13.09
C ALA A 172 -10.64 -5.12 -13.57
N VAL A 173 -11.35 -5.84 -12.70
CA VAL A 173 -12.65 -6.45 -13.02
C VAL A 173 -13.79 -5.44 -12.91
N SER A 174 -13.65 -4.41 -12.09
CA SER A 174 -14.70 -3.39 -11.93
C SER A 174 -14.73 -2.36 -13.06
N ILE A 175 -13.71 -2.34 -13.94
CA ILE A 175 -13.62 -1.42 -15.09
C ILE A 175 -14.28 -2.01 -16.35
N VAL A 176 -14.46 -3.31 -16.43
CA VAL A 176 -15.10 -4.02 -17.55
C VAL A 176 -16.62 -4.00 -17.40
#